data_f40e4be64ac6030b8e6870ff94ad42d7
#
_entry.id   f40e4be64ac6030b8e6870ff94ad42d7
#
_cell.length_a   1.000
_cell.length_b   1.000
_cell.length_c   1.000
_cell.angle_alpha   90.00
_cell.angle_beta   90.00
_cell.angle_gamma   90.00
#
_symmetry.space_group_name_H-M   'P 1'
#
loop_
_entity.id
_entity.type
_entity.pdbx_description
1 polymer ?
#
loop_
_entity_poly.entity_id
_entity_poly.type
_entity_poly.pdbx_seq_one_letter_code
_entity_poly.pdbx_strand_id
1 'polypeptide(L)'
;MKPYYSDESVTLYHGEALAVLASLPTGSVDAVVADPPYSSGGMMRGDRAQATVAKYVTSQNTRRDELLNFSGDSRDQRSYAYWSALWLSEAHRVTAPGGVCLTFSDWRQLPATTDSIQAGGWVWRGIVPWSKVNARPQSGRFSAQCEYVVWGSHGAMPQDWTAPTLPGFFEASAPKQREHITQKPLDVMRQLVRIVPPGGVILDPFIGSGTTGVAAVLEGRRFVGVEQVEHFAEVALTRIREASGQAVARGSQPALDFGEGA
;
A
#
# COMPACT_ATOMS: atom_id res chain seq x y z
N MET A 1 8.82 -19.97 4.25
CA MET A 1 7.44 -20.35 3.84
C MET A 1 7.40 -20.54 2.32
N LYS A 2 6.55 -21.44 1.78
CA LYS A 2 6.43 -21.62 0.32
C LYS A 2 5.55 -20.51 -0.27
N PRO A 3 5.96 -19.86 -1.38
CA PRO A 3 5.11 -18.88 -2.07
C PRO A 3 3.83 -19.53 -2.63
N TYR A 4 2.74 -18.77 -2.65
CA TYR A 4 1.52 -19.06 -3.39
C TYR A 4 1.75 -18.98 -4.90
N TYR A 5 2.52 -17.96 -5.32
CA TYR A 5 2.97 -17.74 -6.70
C TYR A 5 4.37 -17.13 -6.70
N SER A 6 5.21 -17.46 -7.69
CA SER A 6 6.50 -16.81 -7.89
C SER A 6 6.91 -16.89 -9.36
N ASP A 7 7.39 -15.76 -9.91
CA ASP A 7 8.12 -15.62 -11.16
C ASP A 7 9.34 -14.72 -11.00
N GLU A 8 9.95 -14.23 -12.09
CA GLU A 8 11.12 -13.37 -12.07
C GLU A 8 10.87 -11.99 -11.42
N SER A 9 9.63 -11.50 -11.49
CA SER A 9 9.24 -10.14 -11.09
C SER A 9 8.38 -10.09 -9.85
N VAL A 10 7.60 -11.16 -9.57
CA VAL A 10 6.55 -11.15 -8.56
C VAL A 10 6.60 -12.42 -7.72
N THR A 11 6.53 -12.24 -6.40
CA THR A 11 6.33 -13.35 -5.45
C THR A 11 5.16 -13.01 -4.55
N LEU A 12 4.15 -13.88 -4.50
CA LEU A 12 2.98 -13.72 -3.63
C LEU A 12 2.93 -14.84 -2.59
N TYR A 13 2.60 -14.47 -1.37
CA TYR A 13 2.35 -15.38 -0.26
C TYR A 13 0.89 -15.30 0.17
N HIS A 14 0.25 -16.45 0.34
CA HIS A 14 -1.02 -16.56 1.03
C HIS A 14 -0.74 -16.89 2.50
N GLY A 15 -1.10 -15.97 3.42
CA GLY A 15 -0.84 -16.16 4.84
C GLY A 15 -0.96 -14.88 5.67
N GLU A 16 -0.75 -15.03 6.96
CA GLU A 16 -0.74 -13.92 7.91
C GLU A 16 0.57 -13.12 7.78
N ALA A 17 0.46 -11.79 7.76
CA ALA A 17 1.57 -10.89 7.46
C ALA A 17 2.80 -11.10 8.36
N LEU A 18 2.64 -11.16 9.68
CA LEU A 18 3.76 -11.36 10.62
C LEU A 18 4.45 -12.70 10.41
N ALA A 19 3.68 -13.76 10.18
CA ALA A 19 4.25 -15.11 9.97
C ALA A 19 5.04 -15.16 8.65
N VAL A 20 4.55 -14.53 7.61
CA VAL A 20 5.27 -14.45 6.32
C VAL A 20 6.52 -13.57 6.47
N LEU A 21 6.40 -12.36 7.02
CA LEU A 21 7.53 -11.46 7.24
C LEU A 21 8.66 -12.15 8.01
N ALA A 22 8.34 -12.86 9.11
CA ALA A 22 9.32 -13.60 9.90
C ALA A 22 10.07 -14.69 9.10
N SER A 23 9.48 -15.20 8.01
CA SER A 23 10.10 -16.20 7.14
C SER A 23 10.97 -15.62 6.01
N LEU A 24 10.86 -14.31 5.74
CA LEU A 24 11.65 -13.64 4.70
C LEU A 24 13.09 -13.38 5.18
N PRO A 25 14.08 -13.41 4.27
CA PRO A 25 15.46 -13.09 4.62
C PRO A 25 15.63 -11.63 5.06
N THR A 26 16.55 -11.38 5.96
CA THR A 26 16.97 -10.02 6.36
C THR A 26 17.53 -9.26 5.15
N GLY A 27 17.13 -8.00 4.97
CA GLY A 27 17.66 -7.14 3.92
C GLY A 27 17.30 -7.57 2.50
N SER A 28 16.19 -8.31 2.34
CA SER A 28 15.77 -8.88 1.04
C SER A 28 14.93 -7.96 0.17
N VAL A 29 14.49 -6.82 0.68
CA VAL A 29 13.68 -5.83 -0.04
C VAL A 29 14.24 -4.42 0.09
N ASP A 30 13.92 -3.54 -0.88
CA ASP A 30 14.39 -2.15 -0.90
C ASP A 30 13.36 -1.19 -0.30
N ALA A 31 12.10 -1.54 -0.35
CA ALA A 31 11.04 -0.76 0.29
C ALA A 31 9.85 -1.60 0.72
N VAL A 32 9.15 -1.07 1.75
CA VAL A 32 7.82 -1.51 2.14
C VAL A 32 6.81 -0.43 1.77
N VAL A 33 5.75 -0.79 1.04
CA VAL A 33 4.63 0.11 0.71
C VAL A 33 3.34 -0.59 1.13
N ALA A 34 2.74 -0.17 2.23
CA ALA A 34 1.71 -0.91 2.93
C ALA A 34 0.43 -0.10 3.15
N ASP A 35 -0.73 -0.75 2.97
CA ASP A 35 -2.04 -0.25 3.35
C ASP A 35 -2.67 -1.19 4.40
N PRO A 36 -2.18 -1.15 5.66
CA PRO A 36 -2.65 -2.04 6.71
C PRO A 36 -4.10 -1.74 7.11
N PRO A 37 -4.87 -2.68 7.69
CA PRO A 37 -6.18 -2.40 8.25
C PRO A 37 -6.05 -1.48 9.47
N TYR A 38 -6.39 -0.19 9.33
CA TYR A 38 -6.21 0.85 10.36
C TYR A 38 -7.50 1.30 11.05
N SER A 39 -8.58 0.51 10.94
CA SER A 39 -9.85 0.72 11.67
C SER A 39 -10.44 2.12 11.50
N SER A 40 -10.40 2.69 10.29
CA SER A 40 -10.87 4.04 9.98
C SER A 40 -12.40 4.17 9.96
N GLY A 41 -13.11 3.07 9.90
CA GLY A 41 -14.58 3.04 9.89
C GLY A 41 -15.18 3.16 11.28
N GLY A 42 -16.06 4.17 11.45
CA GLY A 42 -16.90 4.32 12.63
C GLY A 42 -16.38 5.30 13.69
N MET A 43 -17.22 6.29 14.00
CA MET A 43 -16.98 7.26 15.08
C MET A 43 -17.27 6.67 16.47
N MET A 44 -18.14 5.68 16.56
CA MET A 44 -18.61 5.08 17.81
C MET A 44 -18.06 3.66 17.98
N ARG A 45 -17.99 3.19 19.24
CA ARG A 45 -17.54 1.84 19.57
C ARG A 45 -18.38 0.75 18.86
N GLY A 46 -19.68 0.98 18.69
CA GLY A 46 -20.58 0.08 17.97
C GLY A 46 -20.25 -0.05 16.48
N ASP A 47 -19.82 1.04 15.87
CA ASP A 47 -19.46 1.05 14.44
C ASP A 47 -18.20 0.21 14.17
N ARG A 48 -17.25 0.18 15.11
CA ARG A 48 -16.00 -0.60 15.00
C ARG A 48 -16.21 -2.12 15.06
N ALA A 49 -17.28 -2.56 15.72
CA ALA A 49 -17.64 -3.99 15.83
C ALA A 49 -18.41 -4.50 14.60
N GLN A 50 -18.80 -3.63 13.67
CA GLN A 50 -19.53 -4.03 12.46
C GLN A 50 -18.59 -4.65 11.42
N ALA A 51 -19.17 -5.48 10.53
CA ALA A 51 -18.46 -6.00 9.37
C ALA A 51 -17.95 -4.88 8.47
N THR A 52 -16.80 -5.05 7.84
CA THR A 52 -16.13 -4.01 7.04
C THR A 52 -16.97 -3.51 5.87
N VAL A 53 -17.76 -4.40 5.23
CA VAL A 53 -18.75 -4.00 4.21
C VAL A 53 -19.76 -3.01 4.78
N ALA A 54 -20.25 -3.21 6.01
CA ALA A 54 -21.22 -2.30 6.64
C ALA A 54 -20.59 -0.94 7.02
N LYS A 55 -19.28 -0.91 7.34
CA LYS A 55 -18.55 0.32 7.69
C LYS A 55 -18.30 1.23 6.50
N TYR A 56 -17.93 0.66 5.35
CA TYR A 56 -17.36 1.40 4.22
C TYR A 56 -18.27 1.51 3.01
N VAL A 57 -19.29 0.64 2.91
CA VAL A 57 -20.18 0.57 1.75
C VAL A 57 -21.59 1.04 2.15
N THR A 58 -22.11 2.04 1.43
CA THR A 58 -23.47 2.54 1.66
C THR A 58 -24.51 1.51 1.22
N SER A 59 -25.69 1.51 1.89
CA SER A 59 -26.82 0.62 1.58
C SER A 59 -27.34 0.73 0.13
N GLN A 60 -27.01 1.83 -0.57
CA GLN A 60 -27.42 2.06 -1.96
C GLN A 60 -26.41 1.53 -3.01
N ASN A 61 -25.31 0.90 -2.58
CA ASN A 61 -24.37 0.32 -3.52
C ASN A 61 -24.86 -1.05 -3.98
N THR A 62 -25.16 -1.19 -5.27
CA THR A 62 -25.66 -2.41 -5.90
C THR A 62 -24.69 -3.60 -5.84
N ARG A 63 -23.39 -3.35 -5.61
CA ARG A 63 -22.34 -4.37 -5.44
C ARG A 63 -22.01 -4.70 -3.99
N ARG A 64 -22.79 -4.24 -3.03
CA ARG A 64 -22.50 -4.44 -1.60
C ARG A 64 -22.34 -5.90 -1.22
N ASP A 65 -23.19 -6.75 -1.79
CA ASP A 65 -23.24 -8.19 -1.46
C ASP A 65 -22.13 -8.98 -2.16
N GLU A 66 -21.46 -8.39 -3.16
CA GLU A 66 -20.30 -8.96 -3.87
C GLU A 66 -18.97 -8.67 -3.14
N LEU A 67 -18.97 -7.72 -2.21
CA LEU A 67 -17.75 -7.29 -1.51
C LEU A 67 -17.54 -8.11 -0.24
N LEU A 68 -16.39 -8.78 -0.17
CA LEU A 68 -16.03 -9.60 0.98
C LEU A 68 -15.54 -8.75 2.17
N ASN A 69 -15.85 -9.25 3.38
CA ASN A 69 -15.29 -8.70 4.60
C ASN A 69 -13.82 -9.09 4.74
N PHE A 70 -13.01 -8.18 5.28
CA PHE A 70 -11.63 -8.47 5.66
C PHE A 70 -11.45 -8.35 7.18
N SER A 71 -10.47 -9.07 7.73
CA SER A 71 -10.19 -9.12 9.15
C SER A 71 -9.22 -8.03 9.61
N GLY A 72 -9.18 -7.76 10.90
CA GLY A 72 -8.17 -6.87 11.49
C GLY A 72 -8.56 -5.40 11.60
N ASP A 73 -9.71 -4.98 11.04
CA ASP A 73 -10.18 -3.59 11.06
C ASP A 73 -11.03 -3.23 12.30
N SER A 74 -10.85 -3.94 13.40
CA SER A 74 -11.61 -3.75 14.66
C SER A 74 -10.73 -3.39 15.85
N ARG A 75 -9.45 -3.07 15.62
CA ARG A 75 -8.50 -2.73 16.67
C ARG A 75 -8.78 -1.33 17.23
N ASP A 76 -8.70 -1.17 18.56
CA ASP A 76 -8.59 0.16 19.15
C ASP A 76 -7.18 0.76 18.91
N GLN A 77 -6.98 2.03 19.26
CA GLN A 77 -5.72 2.72 18.99
C GLN A 77 -4.49 2.03 19.63
N ARG A 78 -4.63 1.49 20.84
CA ARG A 78 -3.50 0.88 21.55
C ARG A 78 -3.16 -0.49 20.98
N SER A 79 -4.16 -1.33 20.74
CA SER A 79 -3.96 -2.63 20.11
C SER A 79 -3.49 -2.50 18.66
N TYR A 80 -3.95 -1.46 17.94
CA TYR A 80 -3.44 -1.10 16.63
C TYR A 80 -1.96 -0.69 16.69
N ALA A 81 -1.58 0.20 17.61
CA ALA A 81 -0.19 0.65 17.77
C ALA A 81 0.75 -0.51 18.09
N TYR A 82 0.36 -1.39 19.03
CA TYR A 82 1.15 -2.55 19.38
C TYR A 82 1.34 -3.52 18.21
N TRP A 83 0.25 -3.90 17.54
CA TRP A 83 0.30 -4.76 16.35
C TRP A 83 1.10 -4.12 15.22
N SER A 84 0.94 -2.81 15.00
CA SER A 84 1.69 -2.09 13.96
C SER A 84 3.19 -2.07 14.26
N ALA A 85 3.60 -1.86 15.50
CA ALA A 85 5.01 -1.92 15.88
C ALA A 85 5.63 -3.29 15.60
N LEU A 86 4.89 -4.39 15.80
CA LEU A 86 5.36 -5.75 15.54
C LEU A 86 5.64 -5.98 14.04
N TRP A 87 4.67 -5.72 13.16
CA TRP A 87 4.89 -5.96 11.74
C TRP A 87 5.87 -4.93 11.13
N LEU A 88 5.90 -3.69 11.63
CA LEU A 88 6.87 -2.67 11.21
C LEU A 88 8.29 -3.03 11.62
N SER A 89 8.49 -3.71 12.75
CA SER A 89 9.80 -4.22 13.17
C SER A 89 10.29 -5.35 12.26
N GLU A 90 9.43 -6.30 11.91
CA GLU A 90 9.77 -7.34 10.93
C GLU A 90 9.99 -6.76 9.53
N ALA A 91 9.16 -5.79 9.12
CA ALA A 91 9.34 -5.05 7.88
C ALA A 91 10.69 -4.32 7.84
N HIS A 92 11.12 -3.72 8.96
CA HIS A 92 12.44 -3.10 9.10
C HIS A 92 13.57 -4.13 8.93
N ARG A 93 13.46 -5.29 9.58
CA ARG A 93 14.45 -6.36 9.46
C ARG A 93 14.63 -6.85 8.02
N VAL A 94 13.54 -7.05 7.29
CA VAL A 94 13.58 -7.54 5.90
C VAL A 94 13.99 -6.48 4.89
N THR A 95 13.98 -5.21 5.28
CA THR A 95 14.38 -4.10 4.40
C THR A 95 15.89 -3.87 4.48
N ALA A 96 16.54 -3.67 3.35
CA ALA A 96 17.96 -3.35 3.26
C ALA A 96 18.27 -2.00 3.93
N PRO A 97 19.48 -1.82 4.50
CA PRO A 97 19.93 -0.51 5.00
C PRO A 97 19.80 0.58 3.93
N GLY A 98 19.25 1.73 4.33
CA GLY A 98 18.91 2.83 3.41
C GLY A 98 17.56 2.70 2.72
N GLY A 99 16.93 1.53 2.79
CA GLY A 99 15.59 1.31 2.26
C GLY A 99 14.51 2.06 3.04
N VAL A 100 13.28 2.07 2.54
CA VAL A 100 12.20 2.93 3.04
C VAL A 100 10.94 2.15 3.38
N CYS A 101 10.13 2.70 4.28
CA CYS A 101 8.77 2.22 4.58
C CYS A 101 7.78 3.36 4.38
N LEU A 102 6.73 3.08 3.61
CA LEU A 102 5.58 3.94 3.39
C LEU A 102 4.32 3.20 3.87
N THR A 103 3.61 3.75 4.84
CA THR A 103 2.39 3.13 5.37
C THR A 103 1.22 4.10 5.37
N PHE A 104 0.09 3.67 4.82
CA PHE A 104 -1.13 4.46 4.82
C PHE A 104 -1.76 4.54 6.21
N SER A 105 -2.41 5.66 6.49
CA SER A 105 -3.15 5.92 7.71
C SER A 105 -4.25 6.94 7.48
N ASP A 106 -5.29 6.93 8.32
CA ASP A 106 -6.23 8.04 8.40
C ASP A 106 -5.85 9.01 9.54
N TRP A 107 -6.55 10.14 9.62
CA TRP A 107 -6.28 11.16 10.64
C TRP A 107 -6.44 10.66 12.09
N ARG A 108 -7.28 9.64 12.33
CA ARG A 108 -7.54 9.09 13.68
C ARG A 108 -6.38 8.23 14.17
N GLN A 109 -5.83 7.44 13.27
CA GLN A 109 -4.72 6.54 13.57
C GLN A 109 -3.35 7.18 13.29
N LEU A 110 -3.33 8.39 12.71
CA LEU A 110 -2.08 9.07 12.35
C LEU A 110 -1.09 9.16 13.52
N PRO A 111 -1.49 9.57 14.75
CA PRO A 111 -0.58 9.57 15.89
C PRO A 111 -0.04 8.17 16.23
N ALA A 112 -0.93 7.16 16.26
CA ALA A 112 -0.51 5.80 16.54
C ALA A 112 0.40 5.22 15.44
N THR A 113 0.18 5.59 14.17
CA THR A 113 1.02 5.17 13.04
C THR A 113 2.40 5.82 13.10
N THR A 114 2.49 7.12 13.42
CA THR A 114 3.79 7.81 13.57
C THR A 114 4.59 7.29 14.76
N ASP A 115 3.94 6.89 15.84
CA ASP A 115 4.59 6.25 16.98
C ASP A 115 5.05 4.83 16.63
N SER A 116 4.21 4.08 15.92
CA SER A 116 4.49 2.68 15.56
C SER A 116 5.65 2.54 14.58
N ILE A 117 5.79 3.44 13.60
CA ILE A 117 6.91 3.39 12.65
C ILE A 117 8.23 3.60 13.38
N GLN A 118 8.29 4.51 14.34
CA GLN A 118 9.45 4.74 15.19
C GLN A 118 9.72 3.55 16.12
N ALA A 119 8.67 3.01 16.77
CA ALA A 119 8.77 1.83 17.62
C ALA A 119 9.24 0.59 16.84
N GLY A 120 8.92 0.48 15.55
CA GLY A 120 9.40 -0.55 14.64
C GLY A 120 10.85 -0.39 14.18
N GLY A 121 11.57 0.66 14.64
CA GLY A 121 13.00 0.88 14.35
C GLY A 121 13.29 1.82 13.18
N TRP A 122 12.27 2.35 12.52
CA TRP A 122 12.44 3.24 11.37
C TRP A 122 12.79 4.67 11.82
N VAL A 123 13.64 5.33 11.06
CA VAL A 123 13.86 6.79 11.18
C VAL A 123 12.69 7.49 10.49
N TRP A 124 11.78 8.07 11.27
CA TRP A 124 10.64 8.80 10.71
C TRP A 124 11.10 10.00 9.89
N ARG A 125 10.64 10.10 8.63
CA ARG A 125 11.04 11.14 7.68
C ARG A 125 9.96 12.17 7.39
N GLY A 126 8.68 11.80 7.54
CA GLY A 126 7.59 12.74 7.29
C GLY A 126 6.26 12.08 6.97
N ILE A 127 5.37 12.90 6.44
CA ILE A 127 4.00 12.52 6.07
C ILE A 127 3.70 13.10 4.69
N VAL A 128 3.15 12.28 3.80
CA VAL A 128 2.66 12.69 2.48
C VAL A 128 1.14 12.60 2.46
N PRO A 129 0.41 13.73 2.44
CA PRO A 129 -1.05 13.71 2.35
C PRO A 129 -1.53 13.32 0.95
N TRP A 130 -2.62 12.56 0.91
CA TRP A 130 -3.41 12.33 -0.29
C TRP A 130 -4.81 12.90 -0.09
N SER A 131 -5.17 13.93 -0.86
CA SER A 131 -6.49 14.56 -0.88
C SER A 131 -7.42 13.81 -1.83
N LYS A 132 -8.57 13.38 -1.30
CA LYS A 132 -9.65 12.76 -2.06
C LYS A 132 -10.57 13.86 -2.58
N VAL A 133 -10.42 14.24 -3.85
CA VAL A 133 -11.21 15.33 -4.47
C VAL A 133 -12.72 15.05 -4.49
N ASN A 134 -13.14 13.79 -4.32
CA ASN A 134 -14.53 13.36 -4.28
C ASN A 134 -15.05 13.02 -2.86
N ALA A 135 -14.37 13.51 -1.81
CA ALA A 135 -14.84 13.33 -0.44
C ALA A 135 -16.20 14.04 -0.23
N ARG A 136 -17.10 13.38 0.50
CA ARG A 136 -18.43 13.93 0.78
C ARG A 136 -18.33 15.12 1.74
N PRO A 137 -18.86 16.31 1.38
CA PRO A 137 -18.90 17.44 2.29
C PRO A 137 -19.86 17.16 3.45
N GLN A 138 -19.55 17.74 4.62
CA GLN A 138 -20.41 17.72 5.80
C GLN A 138 -20.63 19.14 6.28
N SER A 139 -21.88 19.60 6.32
CA SER A 139 -22.24 20.95 6.77
C SER A 139 -21.74 21.23 8.17
N GLY A 140 -21.16 22.42 8.39
CA GLY A 140 -20.68 22.87 9.69
C GLY A 140 -19.41 22.15 10.19
N ARG A 141 -18.68 21.41 9.34
CA ARG A 141 -17.46 20.67 9.70
C ARG A 141 -16.41 20.83 8.62
N PHE A 142 -15.15 20.63 9.03
CA PHE A 142 -14.08 20.43 8.06
C PHE A 142 -14.25 19.07 7.36
N SER A 143 -14.04 19.02 6.05
CA SER A 143 -14.09 17.79 5.28
C SER A 143 -12.92 16.87 5.66
N ALA A 144 -13.19 15.63 6.05
CA ALA A 144 -12.18 14.61 6.29
C ALA A 144 -11.75 13.97 4.95
N GLN A 145 -11.14 14.78 4.08
CA GLN A 145 -10.82 14.39 2.71
C GLN A 145 -9.41 13.83 2.51
N CYS A 146 -8.56 13.87 3.53
CA CYS A 146 -7.20 13.36 3.41
C CYS A 146 -7.04 11.97 4.02
N GLU A 147 -6.27 11.13 3.36
CA GLU A 147 -5.49 10.06 3.94
C GLU A 147 -4.01 10.45 3.92
N TYR A 148 -3.21 9.73 4.67
CA TYR A 148 -1.81 10.10 4.90
C TYR A 148 -0.92 8.89 4.63
N VAL A 149 0.24 9.13 4.02
CA VAL A 149 1.32 8.17 3.95
C VAL A 149 2.39 8.61 4.94
N VAL A 150 2.52 7.88 6.04
CA VAL A 150 3.63 8.05 6.99
C VAL A 150 4.83 7.29 6.43
N TRP A 151 5.99 7.94 6.36
CA TRP A 151 7.16 7.28 5.81
C TRP A 151 8.41 7.45 6.65
N GLY A 152 9.26 6.44 6.58
CA GLY A 152 10.53 6.37 7.28
C GLY A 152 11.59 5.61 6.48
N SER A 153 12.83 5.63 6.97
CA SER A 153 13.94 4.91 6.36
C SER A 153 14.64 3.98 7.34
N HIS A 154 15.24 2.91 6.83
CA HIS A 154 16.13 2.03 7.58
C HIS A 154 17.50 2.69 7.71
N GLY A 155 17.66 3.53 8.73
CA GLY A 155 18.85 4.34 8.95
C GLY A 155 19.03 5.47 7.94
N ALA A 156 20.26 5.78 7.59
CA ALA A 156 20.59 6.83 6.62
C ALA A 156 20.16 6.42 5.21
N MET A 157 19.53 7.35 4.49
CA MET A 157 19.23 7.16 3.08
C MET A 157 20.46 7.46 2.22
N PRO A 158 20.66 6.73 1.11
CA PRO A 158 21.67 7.09 0.12
C PRO A 158 21.48 8.53 -0.36
N GLN A 159 22.57 9.27 -0.50
CA GLN A 159 22.55 10.61 -1.10
C GLN A 159 22.79 10.47 -2.60
N ASP A 160 21.72 10.42 -3.36
CA ASP A 160 21.78 10.45 -4.82
C ASP A 160 21.10 11.72 -5.32
N TRP A 161 21.92 12.70 -5.67
CA TRP A 161 21.47 14.00 -6.17
C TRP A 161 20.90 13.93 -7.59
N THR A 162 21.02 12.78 -8.27
CA THR A 162 20.45 12.55 -9.61
C THR A 162 19.05 11.94 -9.53
N ALA A 163 18.66 11.38 -8.39
CA ALA A 163 17.33 10.83 -8.19
C ALA A 163 16.24 11.93 -8.24
N PRO A 164 15.10 11.68 -8.90
CA PRO A 164 14.05 12.69 -9.01
C PRO A 164 13.40 12.95 -7.64
N THR A 165 13.08 14.22 -7.38
CA THR A 165 12.24 14.58 -6.23
C THR A 165 10.82 14.10 -6.47
N LEU A 166 10.27 13.36 -5.51
CA LEU A 166 8.89 12.88 -5.54
C LEU A 166 7.93 13.91 -4.94
N PRO A 167 6.66 13.96 -5.39
CA PRO A 167 5.67 14.87 -4.82
C PRO A 167 5.45 14.60 -3.33
N GLY A 168 5.42 15.66 -2.52
CA GLY A 168 5.07 15.61 -1.10
C GLY A 168 3.57 15.71 -0.81
N PHE A 169 2.71 15.68 -1.85
CA PHE A 169 1.26 15.79 -1.76
C PHE A 169 0.62 15.18 -3.01
N PHE A 170 -0.53 14.53 -2.85
CA PHE A 170 -1.31 13.96 -3.96
C PHE A 170 -2.75 14.45 -3.95
N GLU A 171 -3.29 14.70 -5.15
CA GLU A 171 -4.73 14.86 -5.38
C GLU A 171 -5.20 13.75 -6.33
N ALA A 172 -6.13 12.92 -5.87
CA ALA A 172 -6.72 11.89 -6.70
C ALA A 172 -8.10 11.48 -6.17
N SER A 173 -9.03 11.19 -7.05
CA SER A 173 -10.30 10.60 -6.67
C SER A 173 -10.09 9.15 -6.18
N ALA A 174 -10.81 8.76 -5.14
CA ALA A 174 -10.92 7.35 -4.80
C ALA A 174 -11.53 6.58 -6.00
N PRO A 175 -11.06 5.36 -6.31
CA PRO A 175 -11.57 4.60 -7.45
C PRO A 175 -13.09 4.40 -7.38
N LYS A 176 -13.78 4.57 -8.50
CA LYS A 176 -15.24 4.37 -8.58
C LYS A 176 -15.60 2.89 -8.71
N GLN A 177 -14.84 2.14 -9.51
CA GLN A 177 -14.95 0.69 -9.61
C GLN A 177 -13.83 0.07 -8.77
N ARG A 178 -14.17 -0.82 -7.85
CA ARG A 178 -13.24 -1.39 -6.88
C ARG A 178 -13.44 -2.89 -6.79
N GLU A 179 -12.33 -3.62 -6.81
CA GLU A 179 -12.28 -5.05 -6.48
C GLU A 179 -12.11 -5.29 -4.97
N HIS A 180 -11.64 -4.27 -4.24
CA HIS A 180 -11.53 -4.26 -2.78
C HIS A 180 -12.12 -2.97 -2.22
N ILE A 181 -12.75 -3.03 -1.04
CA ILE A 181 -13.50 -1.90 -0.43
C ILE A 181 -12.62 -0.67 -0.25
N THR A 182 -11.37 -0.85 0.16
CA THR A 182 -10.40 0.22 0.47
C THR A 182 -9.34 0.41 -0.62
N GLN A 183 -9.58 -0.08 -1.85
CA GLN A 183 -8.62 0.01 -2.96
C GLN A 183 -8.13 1.44 -3.17
N LYS A 184 -6.79 1.60 -3.19
CA LYS A 184 -6.12 2.88 -3.42
C LYS A 184 -6.09 3.24 -4.92
N PRO A 185 -6.03 4.54 -5.28
CA PRO A 185 -5.85 4.96 -6.68
C PRO A 185 -4.51 4.48 -7.23
N LEU A 186 -4.55 3.89 -8.41
CA LEU A 186 -3.34 3.37 -9.06
C LEU A 186 -2.31 4.47 -9.30
N ASP A 187 -2.75 5.67 -9.71
CA ASP A 187 -1.85 6.79 -10.00
C ASP A 187 -1.06 7.25 -8.76
N VAL A 188 -1.70 7.26 -7.58
CA VAL A 188 -1.01 7.54 -6.30
C VAL A 188 0.02 6.45 -6.01
N MET A 189 -0.38 5.18 -6.14
CA MET A 189 0.53 4.06 -5.88
C MET A 189 1.72 4.05 -6.83
N ARG A 190 1.52 4.36 -8.13
CA ARG A 190 2.59 4.49 -9.12
C ARG A 190 3.61 5.57 -8.75
N GLN A 191 3.16 6.69 -8.19
CA GLN A 191 4.07 7.73 -7.71
C GLN A 191 4.87 7.26 -6.48
N LEU A 192 4.21 6.58 -5.52
CA LEU A 192 4.85 6.12 -4.29
C LEU A 192 5.93 5.06 -4.56
N VAL A 193 5.67 4.10 -5.46
CA VAL A 193 6.65 3.03 -5.77
C VAL A 193 7.90 3.55 -6.48
N ARG A 194 7.87 4.74 -7.04
CA ARG A 194 9.05 5.39 -7.68
C ARG A 194 10.13 5.81 -6.70
N ILE A 195 9.86 5.77 -5.39
CA ILE A 195 10.89 6.00 -4.37
C ILE A 195 12.00 4.94 -4.43
N VAL A 196 11.71 3.79 -5.01
CA VAL A 196 12.66 2.72 -5.27
C VAL A 196 13.13 2.82 -6.73
N PRO A 197 14.42 2.71 -7.02
CA PRO A 197 14.92 2.64 -8.39
C PRO A 197 14.31 1.48 -9.19
N PRO A 198 14.27 1.57 -10.55
CA PRO A 198 13.87 0.43 -11.37
C PRO A 198 14.68 -0.83 -11.05
N GLY A 199 14.01 -2.00 -11.05
CA GLY A 199 14.61 -3.28 -10.69
C GLY A 199 14.67 -3.57 -9.18
N GLY A 200 14.48 -2.57 -8.32
CA GLY A 200 14.40 -2.77 -6.87
C GLY A 200 13.15 -3.54 -6.43
N VAL A 201 13.16 -4.07 -5.22
CA VAL A 201 12.13 -4.95 -4.66
C VAL A 201 11.22 -4.19 -3.71
N ILE A 202 9.92 -4.20 -3.97
CA ILE A 202 8.89 -3.62 -3.11
C ILE A 202 8.12 -4.73 -2.41
N LEU A 203 7.94 -4.61 -1.10
CA LEU A 203 7.12 -5.48 -0.27
C LEU A 203 5.84 -4.79 0.12
N ASP A 204 4.70 -5.47 -0.03
CA ASP A 204 3.43 -5.08 0.59
C ASP A 204 2.89 -6.25 1.44
N PRO A 205 2.90 -6.12 2.78
CA PRO A 205 2.39 -7.16 3.67
C PRO A 205 0.85 -7.28 3.71
N PHE A 206 0.14 -6.38 3.03
CA PHE A 206 -1.33 -6.26 3.06
C PHE A 206 -1.88 -5.94 1.68
N ILE A 207 -1.57 -6.79 0.68
CA ILE A 207 -1.78 -6.44 -0.74
C ILE A 207 -3.24 -6.23 -1.14
N GLY A 208 -4.20 -6.82 -0.41
CA GLY A 208 -5.61 -6.78 -0.78
C GLY A 208 -5.81 -7.18 -2.25
N SER A 209 -6.41 -6.30 -3.05
CA SER A 209 -6.58 -6.53 -4.49
C SER A 209 -5.34 -6.25 -5.35
N GLY A 210 -4.15 -6.04 -4.77
CA GLY A 210 -2.87 -5.99 -5.48
C GLY A 210 -2.51 -4.66 -6.15
N THR A 211 -3.08 -3.53 -5.75
CA THR A 211 -2.80 -2.24 -6.42
C THR A 211 -1.33 -1.82 -6.32
N THR A 212 -0.67 -2.10 -5.19
CA THR A 212 0.77 -1.88 -5.00
C THR A 212 1.59 -2.71 -5.97
N GLY A 213 1.25 -4.00 -6.13
CA GLY A 213 1.93 -4.90 -7.06
C GLY A 213 1.75 -4.49 -8.52
N VAL A 214 0.52 -4.09 -8.91
CA VAL A 214 0.24 -3.51 -10.23
C VAL A 214 1.11 -2.28 -10.48
N ALA A 215 1.18 -1.36 -9.51
CA ALA A 215 2.01 -0.17 -9.63
C ALA A 215 3.50 -0.52 -9.76
N ALA A 216 3.99 -1.46 -8.95
CA ALA A 216 5.39 -1.89 -8.96
C ALA A 216 5.80 -2.44 -10.34
N VAL A 217 5.05 -3.38 -10.90
CA VAL A 217 5.39 -3.98 -12.21
C VAL A 217 5.27 -2.99 -13.37
N LEU A 218 4.26 -2.10 -13.35
CA LEU A 218 4.12 -1.04 -14.34
C LEU A 218 5.27 -0.01 -14.33
N GLU A 219 5.91 0.16 -13.19
CA GLU A 219 7.05 1.06 -13.00
C GLU A 219 8.39 0.30 -13.05
N GLY A 220 8.41 -0.97 -13.44
CA GLY A 220 9.62 -1.77 -13.60
C GLY A 220 10.31 -2.18 -12.30
N ARG A 221 9.55 -2.35 -11.22
CA ARG A 221 10.04 -2.86 -9.92
C ARG A 221 9.61 -4.30 -9.74
N ARG A 222 10.41 -5.06 -8.98
CA ARG A 222 10.02 -6.39 -8.50
C ARG A 222 9.09 -6.25 -7.30
N PHE A 223 8.26 -7.25 -7.08
CA PHE A 223 7.22 -7.17 -6.06
C PHE A 223 7.13 -8.43 -5.21
N VAL A 224 7.03 -8.26 -3.90
CA VAL A 224 6.69 -9.30 -2.93
C VAL A 224 5.40 -8.89 -2.22
N GLY A 225 4.40 -9.74 -2.23
CA GLY A 225 3.10 -9.43 -1.64
C GLY A 225 2.60 -10.52 -0.70
N VAL A 226 1.87 -10.11 0.34
CA VAL A 226 1.24 -11.02 1.30
C VAL A 226 -0.23 -10.71 1.41
N GLU A 227 -1.08 -11.75 1.36
CA GLU A 227 -2.51 -11.65 1.56
C GLU A 227 -3.02 -12.83 2.39
N GLN A 228 -3.85 -12.51 3.38
CA GLN A 228 -4.42 -13.49 4.29
C GLN A 228 -5.66 -14.18 3.71
N VAL A 229 -6.40 -13.50 2.83
CA VAL A 229 -7.65 -14.00 2.24
C VAL A 229 -7.35 -14.52 0.84
N GLU A 230 -7.51 -15.83 0.63
CA GLU A 230 -7.16 -16.51 -0.63
C GLU A 230 -7.81 -15.86 -1.86
N HIS A 231 -9.08 -15.51 -1.78
CA HIS A 231 -9.79 -14.82 -2.85
C HIS A 231 -9.10 -13.51 -3.27
N PHE A 232 -8.65 -12.69 -2.31
CA PHE A 232 -7.93 -11.46 -2.64
C PHE A 232 -6.53 -11.72 -3.18
N ALA A 233 -5.87 -12.81 -2.76
CA ALA A 233 -4.60 -13.24 -3.33
C ALA A 233 -4.76 -13.61 -4.83
N GLU A 234 -5.85 -14.32 -5.19
CA GLU A 234 -6.19 -14.65 -6.59
C GLU A 234 -6.49 -13.40 -7.42
N VAL A 235 -7.30 -12.47 -6.89
CA VAL A 235 -7.61 -11.19 -7.54
C VAL A 235 -6.33 -10.39 -7.76
N ALA A 236 -5.48 -10.29 -6.75
CA ALA A 236 -4.20 -9.59 -6.84
C ALA A 236 -3.30 -10.21 -7.91
N LEU A 237 -3.15 -11.54 -7.90
CA LEU A 237 -2.36 -12.28 -8.90
C LEU A 237 -2.82 -11.99 -10.32
N THR A 238 -4.12 -12.09 -10.58
CA THR A 238 -4.71 -11.84 -11.89
C THR A 238 -4.38 -10.43 -12.38
N ARG A 239 -4.64 -9.41 -11.56
CA ARG A 239 -4.40 -8.00 -11.89
C ARG A 239 -2.92 -7.68 -12.11
N ILE A 240 -2.03 -8.23 -11.30
CA ILE A 240 -0.59 -8.03 -11.42
C ILE A 240 -0.07 -8.68 -12.71
N ARG A 241 -0.51 -9.89 -13.06
CA ARG A 241 -0.13 -10.57 -14.31
C ARG A 241 -0.61 -9.83 -15.55
N GLU A 242 -1.83 -9.31 -15.55
CA GLU A 242 -2.34 -8.44 -16.62
C GLU A 242 -1.50 -7.20 -16.81
N ALA A 243 -1.10 -6.55 -15.70
CA ALA A 243 -0.23 -5.38 -15.71
C ALA A 243 1.19 -5.71 -16.21
N SER A 244 1.75 -6.86 -15.83
CA SER A 244 3.04 -7.34 -16.33
C SER A 244 3.01 -7.56 -17.83
N GLY A 245 1.97 -8.18 -18.37
CA GLY A 245 1.77 -8.34 -19.82
C GLY A 245 1.70 -7.00 -20.56
N GLN A 246 1.02 -6.00 -20.00
CA GLN A 246 0.96 -4.65 -20.56
C GLN A 246 2.32 -3.94 -20.52
N ALA A 247 3.11 -4.13 -19.46
CA ALA A 247 4.44 -3.53 -19.33
C ALA A 247 5.41 -4.10 -20.38
N VAL A 248 5.39 -5.40 -20.59
CA VAL A 248 6.18 -6.08 -21.63
C VAL A 248 5.78 -5.58 -23.02
N ALA A 249 4.49 -5.50 -23.33
CA ALA A 249 4.01 -5.02 -24.62
C ALA A 249 4.43 -3.56 -24.90
N ARG A 250 4.45 -2.69 -23.89
CA ARG A 250 4.94 -1.30 -24.02
C ARG A 250 6.45 -1.21 -24.23
N GLY A 251 7.23 -2.04 -23.53
CA GLY A 251 8.68 -2.11 -23.69
C GLY A 251 9.12 -2.67 -25.04
N SER A 252 8.24 -3.41 -25.72
CA SER A 252 8.47 -3.98 -27.06
C SER A 252 8.10 -3.04 -28.22
N GLN A 253 7.47 -1.88 -27.95
CA GLN A 253 7.21 -0.88 -28.97
C GLN A 253 8.50 -0.07 -29.20
N PRO A 254 9.00 0.03 -30.46
CA PRO A 254 10.12 0.91 -30.76
C PRO A 254 9.74 2.34 -30.40
N ALA A 255 10.68 3.08 -29.81
CA ALA A 255 10.50 4.50 -29.56
C ALA A 255 10.01 5.17 -30.86
N LEU A 256 8.91 5.91 -30.78
CA LEU A 256 8.47 6.73 -31.90
C LEU A 256 9.57 7.75 -32.18
N ASP A 257 10.26 7.56 -33.31
CA ASP A 257 11.24 8.50 -33.84
C ASP A 257 10.50 9.78 -34.26
N PHE A 258 10.46 10.76 -33.37
CA PHE A 258 10.07 12.10 -33.73
C PHE A 258 11.27 12.72 -34.46
N GLY A 259 11.37 12.40 -35.77
CA GLY A 259 12.37 12.99 -36.64
C GLY A 259 12.48 14.50 -36.40
N GLU A 260 13.70 14.92 -36.09
CA GLU A 260 14.04 16.34 -36.01
C GLU A 260 13.64 17.00 -37.33
N GLY A 261 12.53 17.76 -37.28
CA GLY A 261 12.12 18.62 -38.37
C GLY A 261 13.12 19.77 -38.51
N ALA A 262 13.73 19.82 -39.67
CA ALA A 262 14.65 20.86 -40.11
C ALA A 262 14.01 22.26 -40.08
#